data_18b9e9a1abd1c0918adfdce587dda588
#
_entry.id   18b9e9a1abd1c0918adfdce587dda588
#
_cell.length_a   1.000
_cell.length_b   1.000
_cell.length_c   1.000
_cell.angle_alpha   90.00
_cell.angle_beta   90.00
_cell.angle_gamma   90.00
#
_symmetry.space_group_name_H-M   'P 1'
#
loop_
_entity.id
_entity.type
_entity.pdbx_description
1 polymer ?
#
loop_
_entity_poly.entity_id
_entity_poly.type
_entity_poly.pdbx_seq_one_letter_code
_entity_poly.pdbx_strand_id
1 'polypeptide(L)'
;MVSEATKLSKETLAVLKNFSSLNSNILVQEGNVIETITPTKNVMARAVVDEEFSTKFGIWDLSKFLSVVSMFDSPEFTFDDKYVLIGDGKKSSVKYHYCEPSLLTVPTKQVNMPDTALTIDMTNFMFNELTKASSVLQVQDLRICPSDDGSEILGIVHDVNDPTSNHYSISLGENTVDASYQFDFKINLLRLFPGNYTVDFTETVISKFTHSDFDLTYWIALETSSKFDG
;
A
#
# COMPACT_ATOMS: atom_id res chain seq x y z
N MET A 1 18.43 -28.60 10.65
CA MET A 1 18.84 -27.63 11.70
C MET A 1 17.54 -27.05 12.25
N VAL A 2 17.38 -27.00 13.58
CA VAL A 2 16.20 -26.35 14.18
C VAL A 2 16.43 -24.85 13.95
N SER A 3 15.56 -24.22 13.17
CA SER A 3 15.57 -22.77 12.96
C SER A 3 15.37 -22.09 14.32
N GLU A 4 16.17 -21.08 14.62
CA GLU A 4 16.01 -20.27 15.82
C GLU A 4 14.65 -19.58 15.80
N ALA A 5 13.98 -19.47 16.95
CA ALA A 5 12.69 -18.82 17.04
C ALA A 5 12.84 -17.31 16.81
N THR A 6 12.12 -16.77 15.85
CA THR A 6 12.13 -15.35 15.48
C THR A 6 10.88 -14.67 16.04
N LYS A 7 10.98 -13.41 16.46
CA LYS A 7 9.83 -12.56 16.79
C LYS A 7 9.66 -11.54 15.69
N LEU A 8 8.43 -11.36 15.24
CA LEU A 8 8.12 -10.27 14.32
C LEU A 8 7.80 -9.00 15.12
N SER A 9 8.33 -7.88 14.68
CA SER A 9 8.07 -6.55 15.25
C SER A 9 6.59 -6.18 15.08
N LYS A 10 6.13 -5.22 15.87
CA LYS A 10 4.77 -4.68 15.71
C LYS A 10 4.62 -3.99 14.37
N GLU A 11 5.66 -3.36 13.91
CA GLU A 11 5.77 -2.66 12.63
C GLU A 11 5.60 -3.64 11.48
N THR A 12 6.34 -4.75 11.47
CA THR A 12 6.22 -5.81 10.45
C THR A 12 4.82 -6.43 10.44
N LEU A 13 4.24 -6.70 11.60
CA LEU A 13 2.86 -7.20 11.70
C LEU A 13 1.84 -6.18 11.19
N ALA A 14 2.06 -4.88 11.44
CA ALA A 14 1.19 -3.82 10.93
C ALA A 14 1.30 -3.67 9.41
N VAL A 15 2.51 -3.77 8.83
CA VAL A 15 2.72 -3.81 7.37
C VAL A 15 2.02 -5.02 6.76
N LEU A 16 2.19 -6.21 7.30
CA LEU A 16 1.50 -7.42 6.82
C LEU A 16 -0.03 -7.27 6.90
N LYS A 17 -0.54 -6.63 7.96
CA LYS A 17 -1.96 -6.32 8.09
C LYS A 17 -2.44 -5.33 7.02
N ASN A 18 -1.66 -4.30 6.72
CA ASN A 18 -1.96 -3.40 5.61
C ASN A 18 -1.95 -4.15 4.28
N PHE A 19 -0.92 -4.95 4.00
CA PHE A 19 -0.80 -5.73 2.78
C PHE A 19 -1.94 -6.75 2.60
N SER A 20 -2.48 -7.30 3.70
CA SER A 20 -3.66 -8.18 3.63
C SER A 20 -4.92 -7.47 3.13
N SER A 21 -4.97 -6.14 3.20
CA SER A 21 -6.05 -5.34 2.62
C SER A 21 -5.91 -5.16 1.09
N LEU A 22 -4.69 -5.28 0.57
CA LEU A 22 -4.39 -5.18 -0.87
C LEU A 22 -4.53 -6.53 -1.56
N ASN A 23 -4.03 -7.58 -0.93
CA ASN A 23 -4.05 -8.94 -1.48
C ASN A 23 -4.24 -9.96 -0.34
N SER A 24 -5.12 -10.93 -0.55
CA SER A 24 -5.37 -12.01 0.41
C SER A 24 -4.17 -12.96 0.57
N ASN A 25 -3.24 -12.99 -0.38
CA ASN A 25 -2.09 -13.87 -0.33
C ASN A 25 -0.76 -13.09 -0.40
N ILE A 26 0.32 -13.73 0.06
CA ILE A 26 1.65 -13.13 0.03
C ILE A 26 2.70 -14.23 -0.16
N LEU A 27 3.77 -13.89 -0.87
CA LEU A 27 4.99 -14.67 -0.95
C LEU A 27 6.12 -13.85 -0.32
N VAL A 28 6.59 -14.30 0.83
CA VAL A 28 7.78 -13.74 1.47
C VAL A 28 9.01 -14.43 0.91
N GLN A 29 9.97 -13.66 0.43
CA GLN A 29 11.26 -14.16 -0.05
C GLN A 29 12.27 -14.21 1.11
N GLU A 30 13.41 -14.86 0.91
CA GLU A 30 14.56 -14.72 1.79
C GLU A 30 15.03 -13.26 1.81
N GLY A 31 15.49 -12.79 2.97
CA GLY A 31 15.89 -11.41 3.20
C GLY A 31 14.87 -10.64 4.02
N ASN A 32 14.91 -9.31 3.93
CA ASN A 32 14.09 -8.40 4.75
C ASN A 32 13.08 -7.58 3.92
N VAL A 33 12.84 -7.96 2.68
CA VAL A 33 11.90 -7.27 1.79
C VAL A 33 10.59 -8.04 1.69
N ILE A 34 9.49 -7.36 1.95
CA ILE A 34 8.13 -7.87 1.77
C ILE A 34 7.46 -7.08 0.66
N GLU A 35 6.88 -7.78 -0.30
CA GLU A 35 6.19 -7.18 -1.44
C GLU A 35 4.81 -7.81 -1.64
N THR A 36 3.90 -6.99 -2.13
CA THR A 36 2.57 -7.45 -2.55
C THR A 36 2.08 -6.71 -3.78
N ILE A 37 1.13 -7.29 -4.49
CA ILE A 37 0.45 -6.67 -5.63
C ILE A 37 -1.02 -7.05 -5.60
N THR A 38 -1.90 -6.10 -5.89
CA THR A 38 -3.34 -6.39 -6.00
C THR A 38 -3.62 -7.41 -7.13
N PRO A 39 -4.68 -8.23 -7.02
CA PRO A 39 -5.07 -9.16 -8.10
C PRO A 39 -5.28 -8.46 -9.45
N THR A 40 -5.73 -7.21 -9.45
CA THR A 40 -5.91 -6.35 -10.64
C THR A 40 -4.61 -5.73 -11.14
N LYS A 41 -3.51 -5.88 -10.38
CA LYS A 41 -2.16 -5.38 -10.69
C LYS A 41 -2.06 -3.86 -10.86
N ASN A 42 -2.97 -3.12 -10.27
CA ASN A 42 -2.99 -1.65 -10.28
C ASN A 42 -2.38 -1.01 -9.04
N VAL A 43 -2.12 -1.78 -7.99
CA VAL A 43 -1.37 -1.34 -6.80
C VAL A 43 -0.30 -2.37 -6.47
N MET A 44 0.93 -1.94 -6.34
CA MET A 44 2.06 -2.71 -5.80
C MET A 44 2.57 -2.00 -4.56
N ALA A 45 2.93 -2.78 -3.54
CA ALA A 45 3.56 -2.26 -2.33
C ALA A 45 4.82 -3.07 -1.99
N ARG A 46 5.82 -2.36 -1.46
CA ARG A 46 7.09 -2.91 -1.00
C ARG A 46 7.48 -2.28 0.33
N ALA A 47 7.89 -3.11 1.26
CA ALA A 47 8.45 -2.69 2.55
C ALA A 47 9.77 -3.38 2.82
N VAL A 48 10.71 -2.67 3.45
CA VAL A 48 11.87 -3.24 4.12
C VAL A 48 11.55 -3.32 5.60
N VAL A 49 11.69 -4.50 6.18
CA VAL A 49 11.38 -4.77 7.58
C VAL A 49 12.66 -5.08 8.36
N ASP A 50 12.57 -5.06 9.69
CA ASP A 50 13.74 -5.30 10.56
C ASP A 50 14.16 -6.76 10.59
N GLU A 51 13.22 -7.69 10.33
CA GLU A 51 13.49 -9.11 10.38
C GLU A 51 14.10 -9.64 9.08
N GLU A 52 15.05 -10.53 9.24
CA GLU A 52 15.66 -11.29 8.15
C GLU A 52 14.99 -12.66 8.04
N PHE A 53 14.24 -12.89 6.97
CA PHE A 53 13.63 -14.19 6.70
C PHE A 53 14.65 -15.12 6.05
N SER A 54 14.96 -16.22 6.73
CA SER A 54 15.93 -17.23 6.28
C SER A 54 15.36 -18.22 5.25
N THR A 55 14.07 -18.17 4.99
CA THR A 55 13.34 -19.13 4.17
C THR A 55 12.23 -18.44 3.40
N LYS A 56 12.09 -18.81 2.12
CA LYS A 56 10.96 -18.39 1.28
C LYS A 56 9.69 -19.16 1.65
N PHE A 57 8.58 -18.44 1.86
CA PHE A 57 7.30 -19.08 2.17
C PHE A 57 6.10 -18.34 1.59
N GLY A 58 5.08 -19.09 1.24
CA GLY A 58 3.82 -18.59 0.69
C GLY A 58 2.65 -18.74 1.65
N ILE A 59 1.88 -17.67 1.84
CA ILE A 59 0.65 -17.65 2.64
C ILE A 59 -0.53 -17.39 1.71
N TRP A 60 -1.48 -18.33 1.66
CA TRP A 60 -2.68 -18.22 0.83
C TRP A 60 -3.69 -17.22 1.38
N ASP A 61 -3.91 -17.24 2.69
CA ASP A 61 -4.85 -16.35 3.39
C ASP A 61 -4.10 -15.61 4.51
N LEU A 62 -3.60 -14.43 4.15
CA LEU A 62 -2.81 -13.58 5.04
C LEU A 62 -3.64 -13.08 6.23
N SER A 63 -4.93 -12.80 6.02
CA SER A 63 -5.81 -12.37 7.12
C SER A 63 -6.01 -13.49 8.15
N LYS A 64 -6.19 -14.73 7.68
CA LYS A 64 -6.27 -15.90 8.56
C LYS A 64 -4.95 -16.18 9.28
N PHE A 65 -3.83 -16.05 8.59
CA PHE A 65 -2.50 -16.14 9.18
C PHE A 65 -2.33 -15.14 10.33
N LEU A 66 -2.64 -13.88 10.10
CA LEU A 66 -2.57 -12.81 11.11
C LEU A 66 -3.55 -13.06 12.28
N SER A 67 -4.72 -13.65 12.01
CA SER A 67 -5.64 -14.07 13.06
C SER A 67 -5.06 -15.17 13.94
N VAL A 68 -4.31 -16.12 13.37
CA VAL A 68 -3.59 -17.13 14.14
C VAL A 68 -2.49 -16.49 14.99
N VAL A 69 -1.71 -15.55 14.40
CA VAL A 69 -0.68 -14.80 15.13
C VAL A 69 -1.28 -14.09 16.36
N SER A 70 -2.46 -13.47 16.19
CA SER A 70 -3.15 -12.74 17.27
C SER A 70 -3.69 -13.61 18.42
N MET A 71 -3.64 -14.95 18.30
CA MET A 71 -3.98 -15.85 19.42
C MET A 71 -2.93 -15.83 20.54
N PHE A 72 -1.75 -15.29 20.28
CA PHE A 72 -0.62 -15.27 21.20
C PHE A 72 -0.23 -13.82 21.54
N ASP A 73 -0.06 -13.50 22.82
CA ASP A 73 0.35 -12.17 23.27
C ASP A 73 1.77 -11.80 22.84
N SER A 74 2.67 -12.78 22.75
CA SER A 74 4.05 -12.62 22.29
C SER A 74 4.42 -13.78 21.39
N PRO A 75 3.95 -13.77 20.13
CA PRO A 75 4.15 -14.88 19.21
C PRO A 75 5.62 -15.05 18.83
N GLU A 76 6.07 -16.28 18.87
CA GLU A 76 7.37 -16.74 18.39
C GLU A 76 7.17 -17.60 17.14
N PHE A 77 8.01 -17.40 16.14
CA PHE A 77 7.91 -18.06 14.85
C PHE A 77 9.12 -18.97 14.64
N THR A 78 8.88 -20.25 14.40
CA THR A 78 9.92 -21.17 13.96
C THR A 78 9.61 -21.59 12.54
N PHE A 79 10.39 -21.07 11.59
CA PHE A 79 10.22 -21.35 10.17
C PHE A 79 10.86 -22.67 9.79
N ASP A 80 10.11 -23.49 9.03
CA ASP A 80 10.53 -24.77 8.47
C ASP A 80 10.29 -24.72 6.94
N ASP A 81 10.72 -25.71 6.19
CA ASP A 81 10.57 -25.74 4.71
C ASP A 81 9.11 -25.78 4.25
N LYS A 82 8.18 -26.30 5.05
CA LYS A 82 6.78 -26.55 4.65
C LYS A 82 5.74 -25.88 5.54
N TYR A 83 6.14 -25.32 6.65
CA TYR A 83 5.25 -24.70 7.62
C TYR A 83 6.01 -23.76 8.54
N VAL A 84 5.28 -22.92 9.24
CA VAL A 84 5.78 -22.18 10.40
C VAL A 84 5.05 -22.64 11.65
N LEU A 85 5.80 -22.85 12.74
CA LEU A 85 5.22 -22.99 14.08
C LEU A 85 5.07 -21.59 14.67
N ILE A 86 3.86 -21.26 15.11
CA ILE A 86 3.54 -19.99 15.76
C ILE A 86 3.08 -20.33 17.16
N GLY A 87 3.72 -19.81 18.19
CA GLY A 87 3.39 -20.16 19.56
C GLY A 87 3.90 -19.15 20.59
N ASP A 88 3.71 -19.47 21.86
CA ASP A 88 4.14 -18.64 23.00
C ASP A 88 5.48 -19.13 23.63
N GLY A 89 6.16 -20.04 22.96
CA GLY A 89 7.38 -20.67 23.45
C GLY A 89 7.19 -21.60 24.64
N LYS A 90 5.95 -21.89 25.09
CA LYS A 90 5.66 -22.66 26.33
C LYS A 90 4.84 -23.91 26.07
N LYS A 91 3.54 -23.79 25.86
CA LYS A 91 2.61 -24.94 25.89
C LYS A 91 1.71 -25.03 24.67
N SER A 92 1.52 -23.92 23.94
CA SER A 92 0.62 -23.88 22.81
C SER A 92 1.33 -23.41 21.56
N SER A 93 1.03 -24.05 20.45
CA SER A 93 1.52 -23.65 19.14
C SER A 93 0.53 -24.04 18.06
N VAL A 94 0.54 -23.29 16.98
CA VAL A 94 -0.17 -23.61 15.74
C VAL A 94 0.86 -23.92 14.67
N LYS A 95 0.68 -25.05 14.00
CA LYS A 95 1.43 -25.41 12.81
C LYS A 95 0.68 -24.87 11.58
N TYR A 96 1.22 -23.80 10.99
CA TYR A 96 0.63 -23.17 9.81
C TYR A 96 1.37 -23.59 8.55
N HIS A 97 0.69 -24.35 7.68
CA HIS A 97 1.29 -24.86 6.45
C HIS A 97 1.32 -23.80 5.37
N TYR A 98 2.43 -23.74 4.62
CA TYR A 98 2.60 -22.90 3.45
C TYR A 98 1.78 -23.41 2.27
N CYS A 99 1.51 -22.53 1.32
CA CYS A 99 0.97 -22.91 0.04
C CYS A 99 2.04 -22.86 -1.06
N GLU A 100 1.76 -23.53 -2.17
CA GLU A 100 2.64 -23.54 -3.33
C GLU A 100 2.74 -22.11 -3.92
N PRO A 101 3.96 -21.58 -4.15
CA PRO A 101 4.16 -20.24 -4.70
C PRO A 101 3.48 -19.99 -6.04
N SER A 102 3.30 -21.02 -6.85
CA SER A 102 2.64 -20.95 -8.16
C SER A 102 1.15 -20.60 -8.10
N LEU A 103 0.53 -20.74 -6.93
CA LEU A 103 -0.88 -20.39 -6.70
C LEU A 103 -1.07 -18.93 -6.28
N LEU A 104 0.01 -18.22 -5.98
CA LEU A 104 -0.04 -16.87 -5.41
C LEU A 104 0.04 -15.79 -6.50
N THR A 105 -0.67 -14.69 -6.28
CA THR A 105 -0.50 -13.47 -7.08
C THR A 105 0.61 -12.64 -6.45
N VAL A 106 1.74 -12.55 -7.14
CA VAL A 106 2.95 -11.90 -6.63
C VAL A 106 3.53 -10.92 -7.64
N PRO A 107 4.27 -9.90 -7.20
CA PRO A 107 5.07 -9.07 -8.11
C PRO A 107 6.05 -9.94 -8.89
N THR A 108 6.05 -9.80 -10.21
CA THR A 108 6.97 -10.55 -11.11
C THR A 108 8.05 -9.68 -11.71
N LYS A 109 7.92 -8.36 -11.59
CA LYS A 109 8.84 -7.36 -12.12
C LYS A 109 8.96 -6.21 -11.14
N GLN A 110 10.12 -5.58 -11.09
CA GLN A 110 10.29 -4.29 -10.43
C GLN A 110 9.58 -3.20 -11.23
N VAL A 111 9.02 -2.23 -10.54
CA VAL A 111 8.42 -1.06 -11.17
C VAL A 111 9.55 -0.10 -11.53
N ASN A 112 9.72 0.14 -12.83
CA ASN A 112 10.57 1.21 -13.32
C ASN A 112 9.72 2.47 -13.37
N MET A 113 10.03 3.44 -12.50
CA MET A 113 9.35 4.73 -12.47
C MET A 113 9.88 5.60 -13.61
N PRO A 114 9.03 6.09 -14.52
CA PRO A 114 9.41 7.14 -15.47
C PRO A 114 9.78 8.45 -14.75
N ASP A 115 10.18 9.46 -15.52
CA ASP A 115 10.49 10.79 -14.97
C ASP A 115 9.27 11.35 -14.22
N THR A 116 9.54 11.99 -13.09
CA THR A 116 8.52 12.60 -12.25
C THR A 116 8.09 13.95 -12.84
N ALA A 117 6.79 14.10 -13.06
CA ALA A 117 6.18 15.31 -13.56
C ALA A 117 5.74 16.27 -12.43
N LEU A 118 5.27 15.71 -11.31
CA LEU A 118 4.85 16.46 -10.13
C LEU A 118 5.20 15.67 -8.87
N THR A 119 5.67 16.37 -7.84
CA THR A 119 5.85 15.82 -6.48
C THR A 119 5.01 16.62 -5.50
N ILE A 120 4.29 15.94 -4.60
CA ILE A 120 3.54 16.56 -3.51
C ILE A 120 3.85 15.87 -2.17
N ASP A 121 3.72 16.63 -1.08
CA ASP A 121 3.73 16.08 0.27
C ASP A 121 2.30 15.88 0.77
N MET A 122 1.88 14.63 0.79
CA MET A 122 0.55 14.20 1.26
C MET A 122 0.62 13.86 2.75
N THR A 123 0.12 14.74 3.60
CA THR A 123 0.06 14.45 5.04
C THR A 123 -1.04 13.43 5.35
N ASN A 124 -0.88 12.71 6.46
CA ASN A 124 -1.91 11.81 6.97
C ASN A 124 -3.26 12.53 7.21
N PHE A 125 -3.21 13.81 7.62
CA PHE A 125 -4.41 14.63 7.78
C PHE A 125 -5.13 14.84 6.43
N MET A 126 -4.43 15.28 5.39
CA MET A 126 -5.01 15.54 4.06
C MET A 126 -5.65 14.26 3.50
N PHE A 127 -4.94 13.13 3.59
CA PHE A 127 -5.44 11.86 3.11
C PHE A 127 -6.70 11.39 3.86
N ASN A 128 -6.72 11.56 5.19
CA ASN A 128 -7.88 11.20 6.01
C ASN A 128 -9.09 12.10 5.72
N GLU A 129 -8.90 13.40 5.48
CA GLU A 129 -10.00 14.31 5.11
C GLU A 129 -10.60 13.93 3.73
N LEU A 130 -9.76 13.61 2.75
CA LEU A 130 -10.22 13.12 1.43
C LEU A 130 -11.00 11.81 1.56
N THR A 131 -10.48 10.85 2.31
CA THR A 131 -11.12 9.54 2.53
C THR A 131 -12.45 9.68 3.27
N LYS A 132 -12.49 10.52 4.30
CA LYS A 132 -13.71 10.83 5.07
C LYS A 132 -14.76 11.51 4.19
N ALA A 133 -14.35 12.52 3.41
CA ALA A 133 -15.24 13.22 2.49
C ALA A 133 -15.82 12.26 1.43
N SER A 134 -14.98 11.43 0.81
CA SER A 134 -15.41 10.37 -0.11
C SER A 134 -16.48 9.47 0.50
N SER A 135 -16.27 9.02 1.74
CA SER A 135 -17.21 8.15 2.45
C SER A 135 -18.53 8.85 2.75
N VAL A 136 -18.49 10.13 3.18
CA VAL A 136 -19.69 10.93 3.50
C VAL A 136 -20.50 11.27 2.26
N LEU A 137 -19.81 11.66 1.18
CA LEU A 137 -20.46 12.02 -0.09
C LEU A 137 -20.82 10.81 -0.95
N GLN A 138 -20.33 9.61 -0.57
CA GLN A 138 -20.47 8.36 -1.33
C GLN A 138 -19.93 8.44 -2.76
N VAL A 139 -18.83 9.19 -2.94
CA VAL A 139 -18.11 9.33 -4.21
C VAL A 139 -16.76 8.60 -4.13
N GLN A 140 -16.26 8.10 -5.26
CA GLN A 140 -15.07 7.25 -5.28
C GLN A 140 -13.92 7.80 -6.10
N ASP A 141 -14.12 8.89 -6.82
CA ASP A 141 -13.11 9.48 -7.68
C ASP A 141 -12.34 10.56 -6.90
N LEU A 142 -11.01 10.47 -6.92
CA LEU A 142 -10.09 11.46 -6.39
C LEU A 142 -9.30 12.05 -7.56
N ARG A 143 -9.34 13.36 -7.69
CA ARG A 143 -8.56 14.13 -8.65
C ARG A 143 -7.53 14.99 -7.95
N ILE A 144 -6.32 15.02 -8.49
CA ILE A 144 -5.26 15.96 -8.13
C ILE A 144 -5.05 16.87 -9.33
N CYS A 145 -5.25 18.18 -9.16
CA CYS A 145 -5.15 19.16 -10.25
C CYS A 145 -4.76 20.54 -9.70
N PRO A 146 -4.29 21.48 -10.54
CA PRO A 146 -4.12 22.87 -10.12
C PRO A 146 -5.46 23.53 -9.82
N SER A 147 -5.45 24.54 -8.94
CA SER A 147 -6.57 25.48 -8.75
C SER A 147 -6.82 26.30 -10.01
N ASP A 148 -8.00 26.94 -10.11
CA ASP A 148 -8.38 27.75 -11.29
C ASP A 148 -7.40 28.89 -11.59
N ASP A 149 -6.76 29.43 -10.56
CA ASP A 149 -5.73 30.49 -10.68
C ASP A 149 -4.30 29.92 -10.80
N GLY A 150 -4.16 28.61 -10.76
CA GLY A 150 -2.89 27.90 -10.87
C GLY A 150 -1.98 27.99 -9.64
N SER A 151 -2.41 28.62 -8.55
CA SER A 151 -1.55 28.89 -7.38
C SER A 151 -1.39 27.70 -6.44
N GLU A 152 -2.39 26.83 -6.36
CA GLU A 152 -2.42 25.69 -5.43
C GLU A 152 -2.63 24.38 -6.16
N ILE A 153 -2.22 23.28 -5.50
CA ILE A 153 -2.56 21.91 -5.88
C ILE A 153 -3.80 21.51 -5.08
N LEU A 154 -4.85 21.09 -5.75
CA LEU A 154 -6.10 20.64 -5.12
C LEU A 154 -6.22 19.12 -5.15
N GLY A 155 -6.69 18.54 -4.04
CA GLY A 155 -7.24 17.20 -3.96
C GLY A 155 -8.76 17.29 -3.95
N ILE A 156 -9.44 16.71 -4.93
CA ILE A 156 -10.90 16.80 -5.10
C ILE A 156 -11.50 15.40 -5.13
N VAL A 157 -12.42 15.12 -4.19
CA VAL A 157 -13.25 13.90 -4.27
C VAL A 157 -14.61 14.24 -4.87
N HIS A 158 -15.01 13.50 -5.91
CA HIS A 158 -16.18 13.79 -6.72
C HIS A 158 -16.75 12.52 -7.37
N ASP A 159 -17.83 12.64 -8.10
CA ASP A 159 -18.34 11.62 -9.02
C ASP A 159 -18.00 12.03 -10.46
N VAL A 160 -17.14 11.26 -11.12
CA VAL A 160 -16.72 11.52 -12.52
C VAL A 160 -17.89 11.43 -13.51
N ASN A 161 -18.95 10.68 -13.17
CA ASN A 161 -20.12 10.47 -14.03
C ASN A 161 -21.22 11.51 -13.83
N ASP A 162 -21.19 12.27 -12.72
CA ASP A 162 -22.17 13.32 -12.42
C ASP A 162 -21.47 14.63 -12.01
N PRO A 163 -21.19 15.52 -12.97
CA PRO A 163 -20.53 16.80 -12.70
C PRO A 163 -21.40 17.76 -11.86
N THR A 164 -22.67 17.44 -11.63
CA THR A 164 -23.55 18.22 -10.75
C THR A 164 -23.61 17.68 -9.31
N SER A 165 -22.93 16.57 -9.05
CA SER A 165 -22.87 15.98 -7.72
C SER A 165 -22.06 16.84 -6.74
N ASN A 166 -22.31 16.63 -5.45
CA ASN A 166 -21.49 17.26 -4.42
C ASN A 166 -20.05 16.77 -4.51
N HIS A 167 -19.11 17.68 -4.30
CA HIS A 167 -17.69 17.38 -4.23
C HIS A 167 -17.07 18.04 -3.01
N TYR A 168 -15.91 17.57 -2.62
CA TYR A 168 -15.08 18.17 -1.57
C TYR A 168 -13.68 18.42 -2.13
N SER A 169 -13.11 19.58 -1.84
CA SER A 169 -11.75 19.93 -2.22
C SER A 169 -10.93 20.38 -1.01
N ILE A 170 -9.64 20.07 -1.04
CA ILE A 170 -8.65 20.52 -0.05
C ILE A 170 -7.37 20.93 -0.78
N SER A 171 -6.72 21.99 -0.30
CA SER A 171 -5.38 22.34 -0.78
C SER A 171 -4.35 21.31 -0.29
N LEU A 172 -3.50 20.85 -1.21
CA LEU A 172 -2.39 19.94 -0.93
C LEU A 172 -1.04 20.66 -0.92
N GLY A 173 -1.03 21.97 -1.16
CA GLY A 173 0.14 22.82 -1.16
C GLY A 173 0.21 23.77 -2.33
N GLU A 174 1.30 24.53 -2.39
CA GLU A 174 1.58 25.47 -3.48
C GLU A 174 1.88 24.72 -4.78
N ASN A 175 1.31 25.17 -5.88
CA ASN A 175 1.62 24.64 -7.20
C ASN A 175 2.84 25.37 -7.79
N THR A 176 3.90 24.64 -8.02
CA THR A 176 5.15 25.15 -8.60
C THR A 176 5.37 24.71 -10.05
N VAL A 177 4.42 23.97 -10.61
CA VAL A 177 4.51 23.42 -11.98
C VAL A 177 3.68 24.28 -12.91
N ASP A 178 4.32 24.84 -13.92
CA ASP A 178 3.65 25.63 -14.99
C ASP A 178 3.18 24.67 -16.10
N ALA A 179 2.20 23.83 -15.74
CA ALA A 179 1.60 22.85 -16.63
C ALA A 179 0.12 22.65 -16.28
N SER A 180 -0.67 22.26 -17.26
CA SER A 180 -2.02 21.76 -17.02
C SER A 180 -1.96 20.26 -16.73
N TYR A 181 -2.47 19.83 -15.60
CA TYR A 181 -2.49 18.42 -15.25
C TYR A 181 -3.74 18.01 -14.49
N GLN A 182 -4.05 16.73 -14.59
CA GLN A 182 -5.13 16.07 -13.88
C GLN A 182 -4.71 14.63 -13.62
N PHE A 183 -4.54 14.25 -12.35
CA PHE A 183 -4.24 12.87 -11.95
C PHE A 183 -5.45 12.30 -11.22
N ASP A 184 -6.06 11.30 -11.82
CA ASP A 184 -7.28 10.67 -11.31
C ASP A 184 -7.00 9.31 -10.69
N PHE A 185 -7.66 9.03 -9.57
CA PHE A 185 -7.62 7.77 -8.83
C PHE A 185 -9.02 7.28 -8.46
N LYS A 186 -9.13 6.00 -8.21
CA LYS A 186 -10.22 5.46 -7.35
C LYS A 186 -9.72 5.44 -5.91
N ILE A 187 -10.33 6.24 -5.03
CA ILE A 187 -9.86 6.43 -3.64
C ILE A 187 -9.86 5.13 -2.83
N ASN A 188 -10.73 4.18 -3.14
CA ASN A 188 -10.79 2.87 -2.52
C ASN A 188 -9.58 1.96 -2.85
N LEU A 189 -8.76 2.32 -3.84
CA LEU A 189 -7.49 1.66 -4.14
C LEU A 189 -6.35 2.17 -3.26
N LEU A 190 -6.48 3.38 -2.69
CA LEU A 190 -5.48 4.01 -1.83
C LEU A 190 -5.54 3.44 -0.40
N ARG A 191 -5.32 2.13 -0.27
CA ARG A 191 -5.28 1.44 1.02
C ARG A 191 -3.90 1.56 1.63
N LEU A 192 -3.48 2.79 1.87
CA LEU A 192 -2.15 3.12 2.37
C LEU A 192 -2.00 2.77 3.86
N PHE A 193 -0.78 2.47 4.27
CA PHE A 193 -0.41 2.42 5.67
C PHE A 193 -0.52 3.84 6.27
N PRO A 194 -1.01 4.02 7.50
CA PRO A 194 -1.14 5.35 8.10
C PRO A 194 0.19 6.11 8.18
N GLY A 195 0.22 7.36 7.74
CA GLY A 195 1.40 8.21 7.80
C GLY A 195 1.41 9.32 6.75
N ASN A 196 2.53 10.03 6.69
CA ASN A 196 2.79 11.04 5.67
C ASN A 196 3.54 10.41 4.50
N TYR A 197 3.34 10.96 3.31
CA TYR A 197 3.94 10.47 2.07
C TYR A 197 4.47 11.61 1.22
N THR A 198 5.62 11.38 0.59
CA THR A 198 5.99 12.10 -0.61
C THR A 198 5.41 11.32 -1.79
N VAL A 199 4.64 11.99 -2.64
CA VAL A 199 3.94 11.38 -3.78
C VAL A 199 4.49 11.94 -5.07
N ASP A 200 5.12 11.08 -5.86
CA ASP A 200 5.63 11.38 -7.18
C ASP A 200 4.62 10.92 -8.24
N PHE A 201 4.24 11.80 -9.14
CA PHE A 201 3.41 11.49 -10.30
C PHE A 201 4.27 11.49 -11.56
N THR A 202 4.06 10.49 -12.40
CA THR A 202 4.53 10.54 -13.79
C THR A 202 3.50 11.21 -14.68
N GLU A 203 3.84 11.54 -15.91
CA GLU A 203 2.93 12.28 -16.80
C GLU A 203 1.54 11.65 -16.95
N THR A 204 1.41 10.32 -17.02
CA THR A 204 0.12 9.71 -17.36
C THR A 204 -0.19 8.34 -16.78
N VAL A 205 0.76 7.65 -16.15
CA VAL A 205 0.61 6.18 -15.99
C VAL A 205 0.58 5.72 -14.55
N ILE A 206 1.46 6.26 -13.71
CA ILE A 206 1.72 5.70 -12.39
C ILE A 206 2.11 6.80 -11.40
N SER A 207 1.74 6.60 -10.17
CA SER A 207 2.21 7.39 -9.04
C SER A 207 2.99 6.51 -8.06
N LYS A 208 3.91 7.12 -7.33
CA LYS A 208 4.71 6.49 -6.29
C LYS A 208 4.50 7.22 -4.97
N PHE A 209 4.05 6.51 -3.98
CA PHE A 209 3.88 7.00 -2.62
C PHE A 209 5.01 6.46 -1.75
N THR A 210 5.90 7.32 -1.29
CA THR A 210 7.01 6.96 -0.40
C THR A 210 6.67 7.42 1.02
N HIS A 211 6.59 6.49 1.97
CA HIS A 211 6.27 6.79 3.35
C HIS A 211 7.41 7.57 4.02
N SER A 212 7.08 8.57 4.87
CA SER A 212 8.09 9.45 5.45
C SER A 212 8.93 8.79 6.55
N ASP A 213 8.35 7.86 7.32
CA ASP A 213 8.98 7.29 8.52
C ASP A 213 9.44 5.83 8.36
N PHE A 214 8.96 5.13 7.31
CA PHE A 214 9.28 3.73 7.04
C PHE A 214 9.82 3.55 5.63
N ASP A 215 10.67 2.56 5.41
CA ASP A 215 11.04 2.11 4.06
C ASP A 215 9.86 1.32 3.46
N LEU A 216 8.83 2.06 3.13
CA LEU A 216 7.56 1.57 2.61
C LEU A 216 7.13 2.41 1.41
N THR A 217 6.91 1.76 0.29
CA THR A 217 6.57 2.40 -0.97
C THR A 217 5.39 1.70 -1.62
N TYR A 218 4.47 2.51 -2.18
CA TYR A 218 3.39 2.03 -3.03
C TYR A 218 3.55 2.61 -4.43
N TRP A 219 3.29 1.78 -5.45
CA TRP A 219 3.10 2.21 -6.83
C TRP A 219 1.65 1.97 -7.20
N ILE A 220 0.98 3.03 -7.62
CA ILE A 220 -0.46 3.02 -7.88
C ILE A 220 -0.69 3.54 -9.29
N ALA A 221 -1.36 2.73 -10.11
CA ALA A 221 -1.74 3.13 -11.45
C ALA A 221 -2.75 4.29 -11.38
N LEU A 222 -2.55 5.29 -12.23
CA LEU A 222 -3.51 6.35 -12.47
C LEU A 222 -4.66 5.84 -13.36
N GLU A 223 -5.83 6.46 -13.23
CA GLU A 223 -6.94 6.21 -14.14
C GLU A 223 -6.62 6.74 -15.53
N THR A 224 -7.22 6.14 -16.57
CA THR A 224 -6.98 6.50 -17.98
C THR A 224 -7.46 7.91 -18.35
N SER A 225 -8.22 8.55 -17.47
CA SER A 225 -8.64 9.96 -17.60
C SER A 225 -7.55 10.95 -17.18
N SER A 226 -6.46 10.48 -16.58
CA SER A 226 -5.34 11.33 -16.17
C SER A 226 -4.64 11.95 -17.38
N LYS A 227 -4.20 13.20 -17.22
CA LYS A 227 -3.55 14.01 -18.27
C LYS A 227 -2.43 14.84 -17.67
N PHE A 228 -1.43 15.10 -18.48
CA PHE A 228 -0.37 16.06 -18.21
C PHE A 228 0.02 16.74 -19.52
N ASP A 229 -0.10 18.06 -19.57
CA ASP A 229 0.23 18.90 -20.73
C ASP A 229 1.30 19.91 -20.27
N GLY A 230 2.57 19.47 -20.24
CA GLY A 230 3.74 20.25 -19.87
C GLY A 230 4.73 20.44 -21.01
#